data_0874598279519c4a2daa9d550a62bb53
#
_entry.id   0874598279519c4a2daa9d550a62bb53
#
_cell.length_a   1.000
_cell.length_b   1.000
_cell.length_c   1.000
_cell.angle_alpha   90.00
_cell.angle_beta   90.00
_cell.angle_gamma   90.00
#
_symmetry.space_group_name_H-M   'P 1'
#
loop_
_entity.id
_entity.type
_entity.pdbx_description
1 polymer ?
#
loop_
_entity_poly.entity_id
_entity_poly.type
_entity_poly.pdbx_seq_one_letter_code
_entity_poly.pdbx_strand_id
1 'polypeptide(L)'
;MTPRADPAPTGVAVGLENFGWHYPGRQDPSLTGISTTIAPGERVLLLGPSGAGKSTLLQALAGVEQDPDGQSGSGRVTVDGVDPRDARGVVGFMHQDPETQVILSRVGDDVAFGLENLAVPREQIWPRVRQALDRVDLQLPLEHPTTALSGGQKQRLALAGVMAMRPRLLLLDEPTASVDHDGARQLCAAVAGAVRADGITMVVVEHRVALWEPVVERVIVLDDHGRVAFDGPTRQTLHDARELLQEQGTWVPGWVPTTRPPARTGAGPAGPETSPRDHAGAPDPAGSTPGAGEVLLSARGLAVSRVQPPRRAIARRRRRALRAWRHGEPLPEAGPDAQLRPVAAGIDLDVRAGRALAVTGVNGAGKSTLALTLAGLLVPAEGSVRAAEALAAGAAPDPSLWDGGELVSRVGTVFQHPEHQFLRPTVREELEFGPRQLRRRAGRSSARTRGGTPSEADDAARVADLLRRLRLADLADANPFTLSGGQKRRLSVATVLAAAPRVLILDEPTFGQDARTWRELVDLLVAELDRGTAVVAVTHDRDLIAALEAEELRLGT
;
A
#
# COMPACT_ATOMS: atom_id res chain seq x y z
N MET A 1 -28.05 -10.82 -42.93
CA MET A 1 -26.64 -11.25 -42.86
C MET A 1 -26.22 -11.11 -41.39
N THR A 2 -26.10 -12.21 -40.70
CA THR A 2 -25.53 -12.24 -39.33
C THR A 2 -24.07 -11.81 -39.44
N PRO A 3 -23.60 -10.86 -38.58
CA PRO A 3 -22.19 -10.50 -38.61
C PRO A 3 -21.37 -11.74 -38.26
N ARG A 4 -20.43 -12.08 -39.13
CA ARG A 4 -19.48 -13.16 -38.90
C ARG A 4 -18.68 -12.77 -37.66
N ALA A 5 -18.77 -13.55 -36.57
CA ALA A 5 -17.94 -13.37 -35.40
C ALA A 5 -16.48 -13.41 -35.89
N ASP A 6 -15.71 -12.35 -35.61
CA ASP A 6 -14.27 -12.38 -35.84
C ASP A 6 -13.67 -13.57 -35.09
N PRO A 7 -12.75 -14.32 -35.72
CA PRO A 7 -12.09 -15.43 -35.04
C PRO A 7 -11.43 -14.91 -33.76
N ALA A 8 -11.57 -15.69 -32.69
CA ALA A 8 -10.94 -15.38 -31.41
C ALA A 8 -9.42 -15.23 -31.61
N PRO A 9 -8.75 -14.28 -30.93
CA PRO A 9 -7.32 -14.14 -31.02
C PRO A 9 -6.64 -15.43 -30.56
N THR A 10 -5.85 -16.04 -31.42
CA THR A 10 -4.95 -17.14 -31.03
C THR A 10 -3.66 -16.54 -30.49
N GLY A 11 -3.08 -17.13 -29.45
CA GLY A 11 -1.82 -16.68 -28.86
C GLY A 11 -0.66 -16.62 -29.87
N VAL A 12 0.43 -16.00 -29.48
CA VAL A 12 1.66 -15.89 -30.25
C VAL A 12 2.83 -16.49 -29.52
N ALA A 13 3.84 -16.96 -30.26
CA ALA A 13 5.11 -17.37 -29.69
C ALA A 13 5.96 -16.14 -29.30
N VAL A 14 6.68 -16.25 -28.17
CA VAL A 14 7.68 -15.28 -27.74
C VAL A 14 9.04 -15.98 -27.73
N GLY A 15 10.07 -15.35 -28.30
CA GLY A 15 11.44 -15.86 -28.31
C GLY A 15 12.41 -14.83 -27.73
N LEU A 16 13.27 -15.29 -26.84
CA LEU A 16 14.40 -14.55 -26.28
C LEU A 16 15.68 -15.35 -26.53
N GLU A 17 16.67 -14.75 -27.17
CA GLU A 17 17.94 -15.38 -27.52
C GLU A 17 19.09 -14.53 -26.99
N ASN A 18 19.71 -14.97 -25.90
CA ASN A 18 20.81 -14.28 -25.20
C ASN A 18 20.52 -12.80 -24.96
N PHE A 19 19.26 -12.49 -24.61
CA PHE A 19 18.79 -11.12 -24.44
C PHE A 19 19.37 -10.48 -23.18
N GLY A 20 19.89 -9.27 -23.31
CA GLY A 20 20.35 -8.44 -22.19
C GLY A 20 19.96 -6.99 -22.41
N TRP A 21 19.85 -6.25 -21.30
CA TRP A 21 19.51 -4.82 -21.32
C TRP A 21 20.29 -4.05 -20.29
N HIS A 22 20.90 -2.95 -20.71
CA HIS A 22 21.69 -2.08 -19.87
C HIS A 22 21.25 -0.61 -20.03
N TYR A 23 20.73 0.00 -18.97
CA TYR A 23 20.35 1.41 -19.02
C TYR A 23 21.57 2.32 -18.96
N PRO A 24 21.64 3.37 -19.79
CA PRO A 24 22.71 4.37 -19.72
C PRO A 24 22.86 4.97 -18.32
N GLY A 25 24.08 5.01 -17.81
CA GLY A 25 24.39 5.59 -16.50
C GLY A 25 24.22 4.64 -15.30
N ARG A 26 23.76 3.41 -15.48
CA ARG A 26 23.85 2.36 -14.45
C ARG A 26 25.19 1.63 -14.55
N GLN A 27 25.69 1.10 -13.41
CA GLN A 27 26.93 0.29 -13.41
C GLN A 27 26.66 -1.13 -13.90
N ASP A 28 25.53 -1.73 -13.47
CA ASP A 28 25.18 -3.11 -13.78
C ASP A 28 24.05 -3.18 -14.81
N PRO A 29 24.06 -4.20 -15.69
CA PRO A 29 22.95 -4.47 -16.60
C PRO A 29 21.69 -4.86 -15.83
N SER A 30 20.53 -4.43 -16.33
CA SER A 30 19.22 -4.79 -15.75
C SER A 30 18.80 -6.22 -16.10
N LEU A 31 19.25 -6.72 -17.27
CA LEU A 31 19.00 -8.09 -17.74
C LEU A 31 20.27 -8.64 -18.39
N THR A 32 20.54 -9.94 -18.19
CA THR A 32 21.77 -10.56 -18.67
C THR A 32 21.52 -11.95 -19.26
N GLY A 33 21.68 -12.09 -20.57
CA GLY A 33 21.78 -13.39 -21.25
C GLY A 33 20.53 -14.26 -21.16
N ILE A 34 19.32 -13.66 -21.16
CA ILE A 34 18.06 -14.40 -21.08
C ILE A 34 17.83 -15.15 -22.39
N SER A 35 17.68 -16.48 -22.28
CA SER A 35 17.31 -17.34 -23.40
C SER A 35 16.16 -18.24 -22.98
N THR A 36 14.97 -17.99 -23.54
CA THR A 36 13.75 -18.78 -23.27
C THR A 36 12.74 -18.57 -24.41
N THR A 37 11.80 -19.50 -24.52
CA THR A 37 10.68 -19.40 -25.48
C THR A 37 9.38 -19.59 -24.75
N ILE A 38 8.34 -18.85 -25.12
CA ILE A 38 6.98 -18.99 -24.61
C ILE A 38 6.10 -19.45 -25.74
N ALA A 39 5.40 -20.55 -25.56
CA ALA A 39 4.53 -21.13 -26.57
C ALA A 39 3.24 -20.30 -26.78
N PRO A 40 2.60 -20.36 -27.96
CA PRO A 40 1.30 -19.72 -28.18
C PRO A 40 0.26 -20.19 -27.16
N GLY A 41 -0.42 -19.25 -26.51
CA GLY A 41 -1.44 -19.52 -25.48
C GLY A 41 -0.88 -19.91 -24.10
N GLU A 42 0.44 -20.00 -23.93
CA GLU A 42 1.08 -20.28 -22.64
C GLU A 42 0.92 -19.10 -21.68
N ARG A 43 0.69 -19.39 -20.41
CA ARG A 43 0.50 -18.39 -19.34
C ARG A 43 1.66 -18.47 -18.34
N VAL A 44 2.50 -17.45 -18.36
CA VAL A 44 3.77 -17.40 -17.61
C VAL A 44 3.69 -16.38 -16.49
N LEU A 45 4.12 -16.75 -15.28
CA LEU A 45 4.38 -15.85 -14.17
C LEU A 45 5.87 -15.55 -14.08
N LEU A 46 6.23 -14.29 -14.15
CA LEU A 46 7.61 -13.81 -14.03
C LEU A 46 7.84 -13.28 -12.61
N LEU A 47 8.73 -13.95 -11.88
CA LEU A 47 9.10 -13.63 -10.49
C LEU A 47 10.57 -13.17 -10.39
N GLY A 48 10.91 -12.58 -9.25
CA GLY A 48 12.27 -12.13 -8.93
C GLY A 48 12.22 -10.91 -8.00
N PRO A 49 13.38 -10.48 -7.45
CA PRO A 49 13.43 -9.35 -6.52
C PRO A 49 13.08 -8.03 -7.21
N SER A 50 12.77 -7.01 -6.40
CA SER A 50 12.60 -5.66 -6.91
C SER A 50 13.91 -5.18 -7.54
N GLY A 51 13.82 -4.68 -8.77
CA GLY A 51 15.01 -4.24 -9.52
C GLY A 51 15.67 -5.33 -10.40
N ALA A 52 15.21 -6.59 -10.39
CA ALA A 52 15.74 -7.68 -11.23
C ALA A 52 15.44 -7.56 -12.74
N GLY A 53 14.87 -6.43 -13.18
CA GLY A 53 14.61 -6.21 -14.61
C GLY A 53 13.30 -6.79 -15.13
N LYS A 54 12.36 -7.24 -14.27
CA LYS A 54 11.05 -7.80 -14.69
C LYS A 54 10.27 -6.85 -15.59
N SER A 55 10.07 -5.61 -15.16
CA SER A 55 9.39 -4.58 -15.96
C SER A 55 10.16 -4.25 -17.23
N THR A 56 11.49 -4.22 -17.19
CA THR A 56 12.35 -4.04 -18.37
C THR A 56 12.12 -5.16 -19.39
N LEU A 57 11.98 -6.40 -18.93
CA LEU A 57 11.67 -7.53 -19.83
C LEU A 57 10.29 -7.37 -20.47
N LEU A 58 9.26 -6.98 -19.68
CA LEU A 58 7.93 -6.73 -20.23
C LEU A 58 7.94 -5.57 -21.26
N GLN A 59 8.68 -4.50 -20.98
CA GLN A 59 8.82 -3.34 -21.86
C GLN A 59 9.53 -3.72 -23.17
N ALA A 60 10.57 -4.56 -23.08
CA ALA A 60 11.25 -5.10 -24.27
C ALA A 60 10.30 -5.97 -25.13
N LEU A 61 9.50 -6.84 -24.49
CA LEU A 61 8.48 -7.65 -25.17
C LEU A 61 7.34 -6.80 -25.76
N ALA A 62 7.05 -5.64 -25.15
CA ALA A 62 6.08 -4.68 -25.68
C ALA A 62 6.63 -3.80 -26.81
N GLY A 63 7.94 -3.81 -27.04
CA GLY A 63 8.60 -2.97 -28.03
C GLY A 63 8.59 -1.47 -27.68
N VAL A 64 8.45 -1.13 -26.38
CA VAL A 64 8.38 0.27 -25.91
C VAL A 64 9.71 0.79 -25.37
N GLU A 65 10.67 -0.10 -25.14
CA GLU A 65 12.02 0.31 -24.75
C GLU A 65 12.71 1.09 -25.86
N GLN A 66 13.27 2.25 -25.49
CA GLN A 66 13.98 3.11 -26.42
C GLN A 66 15.48 2.87 -26.29
N ASP A 67 16.09 2.45 -27.38
CA ASP A 67 17.54 2.32 -27.54
C ASP A 67 18.00 3.19 -28.73
N PRO A 68 17.97 4.53 -28.58
CA PRO A 68 18.28 5.43 -29.68
C PRO A 68 19.70 5.28 -30.23
N ASP A 69 20.64 4.80 -29.41
CA ASP A 69 22.05 4.65 -29.75
C ASP A 69 22.42 3.20 -30.10
N GLY A 70 21.50 2.23 -29.96
CA GLY A 70 21.74 0.81 -30.22
C GLY A 70 22.75 0.16 -29.27
N GLN A 71 22.93 0.74 -28.07
CA GLN A 71 23.95 0.32 -27.11
C GLN A 71 23.38 -0.32 -25.85
N SER A 72 22.06 -0.20 -25.65
CA SER A 72 21.38 -0.66 -24.45
C SER A 72 20.97 -2.13 -24.51
N GLY A 73 20.64 -2.65 -25.67
CA GLY A 73 20.18 -4.02 -25.90
C GLY A 73 21.27 -4.94 -26.45
N SER A 74 21.25 -6.21 -26.05
CA SER A 74 22.04 -7.29 -26.63
C SER A 74 21.17 -8.52 -26.88
N GLY A 75 21.57 -9.39 -27.80
CA GLY A 75 20.79 -10.57 -28.19
C GLY A 75 19.56 -10.21 -29.02
N ARG A 76 18.51 -11.05 -28.94
CA ARG A 76 17.31 -10.90 -29.78
C ARG A 76 16.03 -11.18 -28.99
N VAL A 77 14.99 -10.35 -29.26
CA VAL A 77 13.62 -10.57 -28.79
C VAL A 77 12.70 -10.67 -29.99
N THR A 78 11.78 -11.61 -29.98
CA THR A 78 10.78 -11.79 -31.03
C THR A 78 9.40 -12.06 -30.46
N VAL A 79 8.38 -11.50 -31.10
CA VAL A 79 6.96 -11.82 -30.89
C VAL A 79 6.38 -12.29 -32.21
N ASP A 80 5.92 -13.53 -32.26
CA ASP A 80 5.48 -14.19 -33.53
C ASP A 80 6.58 -14.20 -34.62
N GLY A 81 7.84 -14.29 -34.20
CA GLY A 81 9.00 -14.31 -35.10
C GLY A 81 9.48 -12.95 -35.60
N VAL A 82 8.78 -11.84 -35.27
CA VAL A 82 9.15 -10.47 -35.65
C VAL A 82 9.67 -9.66 -34.46
N ASP A 83 10.34 -8.55 -34.72
CA ASP A 83 10.72 -7.59 -33.66
C ASP A 83 9.47 -7.04 -32.98
N PRO A 84 9.40 -6.97 -31.64
CA PRO A 84 8.23 -6.45 -30.94
C PRO A 84 7.79 -5.05 -31.40
N ARG A 85 8.73 -4.21 -31.84
CA ARG A 85 8.45 -2.85 -32.36
C ARG A 85 7.62 -2.88 -33.63
N ASP A 86 7.69 -3.95 -34.41
CA ASP A 86 6.92 -4.16 -35.64
C ASP A 86 5.59 -4.92 -35.37
N ALA A 87 5.39 -5.47 -34.17
CA ALA A 87 4.22 -6.25 -33.80
C ALA A 87 3.05 -5.38 -33.29
N ARG A 88 2.74 -4.26 -33.97
CA ARG A 88 1.68 -3.32 -33.56
C ARG A 88 0.31 -3.99 -33.46
N GLY A 89 -0.40 -3.76 -32.32
CA GLY A 89 -1.72 -4.32 -32.06
C GLY A 89 -1.73 -5.80 -31.69
N VAL A 90 -0.57 -6.48 -31.74
CA VAL A 90 -0.42 -7.87 -31.29
C VAL A 90 -0.22 -7.91 -29.77
N VAL A 91 0.52 -6.97 -29.21
CA VAL A 91 0.88 -6.89 -27.80
C VAL A 91 -0.02 -5.90 -27.09
N GLY A 92 -0.66 -6.35 -26.01
CA GLY A 92 -1.33 -5.50 -25.03
C GLY A 92 -0.49 -5.43 -23.78
N PHE A 93 -0.16 -4.23 -23.32
CA PHE A 93 0.68 -4.02 -22.15
C PHE A 93 -0.02 -3.17 -21.09
N MET A 94 -0.13 -3.69 -19.89
CA MET A 94 -0.63 -3.00 -18.70
C MET A 94 0.53 -2.69 -17.77
N HIS A 95 0.76 -1.40 -17.51
CA HIS A 95 1.79 -0.90 -16.59
C HIS A 95 1.38 -1.02 -15.12
N GLN A 96 2.38 -0.98 -14.24
CA GLN A 96 2.22 -1.03 -12.78
C GLN A 96 1.36 0.13 -12.24
N ASP A 97 1.55 1.35 -12.76
CA ASP A 97 0.80 2.54 -12.34
C ASP A 97 -0.39 2.82 -13.27
N PRO A 98 -1.63 2.54 -12.83
CA PRO A 98 -2.82 2.78 -13.65
C PRO A 98 -3.08 4.26 -13.89
N GLU A 99 -2.55 5.18 -13.07
CA GLU A 99 -2.74 6.61 -13.27
C GLU A 99 -2.01 7.12 -14.50
N THR A 100 -0.88 6.52 -14.84
CA THR A 100 -0.11 6.87 -16.05
C THR A 100 -0.74 6.34 -17.33
N GLN A 101 -1.66 5.36 -17.25
CA GLN A 101 -2.34 4.78 -18.39
C GLN A 101 -3.68 5.44 -18.72
N VAL A 102 -4.30 6.14 -17.76
CA VAL A 102 -5.55 6.89 -18.00
C VAL A 102 -5.22 8.20 -18.71
N ILE A 103 -5.60 8.29 -19.97
CA ILE A 103 -5.23 9.39 -20.87
C ILE A 103 -6.39 10.37 -21.06
N LEU A 104 -7.62 9.85 -21.19
CA LEU A 104 -8.79 10.65 -21.50
C LEU A 104 -9.70 10.87 -20.29
N SER A 105 -10.52 11.92 -20.38
CA SER A 105 -11.34 12.39 -19.24
C SER A 105 -12.61 11.58 -19.00
N ARG A 106 -12.98 10.67 -19.92
CA ARG A 106 -14.20 9.83 -19.84
C ARG A 106 -13.86 8.36 -20.00
N VAL A 107 -14.53 7.51 -19.26
CA VAL A 107 -14.33 6.05 -19.26
C VAL A 107 -14.43 5.45 -20.68
N GLY A 108 -15.50 5.80 -21.42
CA GLY A 108 -15.70 5.24 -22.75
C GLY A 108 -14.64 5.70 -23.76
N ASP A 109 -14.29 6.97 -23.73
CA ASP A 109 -13.30 7.56 -24.63
C ASP A 109 -11.90 6.97 -24.35
N ASP A 110 -11.56 6.78 -23.07
CA ASP A 110 -10.27 6.22 -22.65
C ASP A 110 -10.07 4.79 -23.19
N VAL A 111 -11.10 3.93 -23.06
CA VAL A 111 -11.07 2.56 -23.64
C VAL A 111 -11.06 2.59 -25.18
N ALA A 112 -11.75 3.55 -25.81
CA ALA A 112 -11.80 3.69 -27.26
C ALA A 112 -10.47 4.14 -27.88
N PHE A 113 -9.64 4.85 -27.12
CA PHE A 113 -8.39 5.46 -27.58
C PHE A 113 -7.45 4.47 -28.29
N GLY A 114 -7.23 3.29 -27.68
CA GLY A 114 -6.40 2.23 -28.29
C GLY A 114 -7.00 1.69 -29.60
N LEU A 115 -8.31 1.58 -29.68
CA LEU A 115 -9.02 1.12 -30.88
C LEU A 115 -8.94 2.12 -32.02
N GLU A 116 -9.02 3.42 -31.72
CA GLU A 116 -8.87 4.50 -32.69
C GLU A 116 -7.45 4.53 -33.26
N ASN A 117 -6.43 4.37 -32.41
CA ASN A 117 -5.03 4.30 -32.84
C ASN A 117 -4.72 3.06 -33.70
N LEU A 118 -5.49 1.98 -33.53
CA LEU A 118 -5.41 0.79 -34.40
C LEU A 118 -6.30 0.89 -35.64
N ALA A 119 -6.91 2.04 -35.91
CA ALA A 119 -7.82 2.29 -37.03
C ALA A 119 -8.98 1.28 -37.12
N VAL A 120 -9.49 0.82 -35.95
CA VAL A 120 -10.68 -0.06 -35.91
C VAL A 120 -11.88 0.69 -36.46
N PRO A 121 -12.71 0.04 -37.37
CA PRO A 121 -13.90 0.67 -37.91
C PRO A 121 -14.85 1.19 -36.81
N ARG A 122 -15.36 2.42 -37.01
CA ARG A 122 -16.16 3.14 -36.00
C ARG A 122 -17.35 2.34 -35.47
N GLU A 123 -18.00 1.56 -36.33
CA GLU A 123 -19.12 0.69 -35.95
C GLU A 123 -18.75 -0.43 -34.98
N GLN A 124 -17.46 -0.81 -34.90
CA GLN A 124 -16.95 -1.84 -33.99
C GLN A 124 -16.42 -1.27 -32.68
N ILE A 125 -16.04 0.01 -32.61
CA ILE A 125 -15.40 0.61 -31.43
C ILE A 125 -16.31 0.47 -30.20
N TRP A 126 -17.52 1.05 -30.25
CA TRP A 126 -18.39 1.07 -29.08
C TRP A 126 -18.89 -0.31 -28.59
N PRO A 127 -19.19 -1.27 -29.48
CA PRO A 127 -19.44 -2.64 -29.07
C PRO A 127 -18.25 -3.27 -28.34
N ARG A 128 -16.99 -3.06 -28.82
CA ARG A 128 -15.79 -3.58 -28.16
C ARG A 128 -15.52 -2.89 -26.82
N VAL A 129 -15.74 -1.58 -26.73
CA VAL A 129 -15.61 -0.81 -25.47
C VAL A 129 -16.53 -1.38 -24.41
N ARG A 130 -17.83 -1.56 -24.70
CA ARG A 130 -18.79 -2.13 -23.75
C ARG A 130 -18.41 -3.54 -23.34
N GLN A 131 -18.07 -4.39 -24.31
CA GLN A 131 -17.62 -5.77 -24.03
C GLN A 131 -16.38 -5.81 -23.13
N ALA A 132 -15.42 -4.91 -23.33
CA ALA A 132 -14.22 -4.86 -22.50
C ALA A 132 -14.52 -4.39 -21.09
N LEU A 133 -15.37 -3.36 -20.91
CA LEU A 133 -15.82 -2.89 -19.60
C LEU A 133 -16.60 -3.97 -18.83
N ASP A 134 -17.50 -4.71 -19.52
CA ASP A 134 -18.23 -5.82 -18.93
C ASP A 134 -17.31 -6.96 -18.48
N ARG A 135 -16.29 -7.31 -19.28
CA ARG A 135 -15.29 -8.36 -18.95
C ARG A 135 -14.50 -8.06 -17.67
N VAL A 136 -14.25 -6.80 -17.37
CA VAL A 136 -13.50 -6.38 -16.17
C VAL A 136 -14.43 -5.98 -15.01
N ASP A 137 -15.75 -6.18 -15.16
CA ASP A 137 -16.78 -5.81 -14.18
C ASP A 137 -16.68 -4.32 -13.77
N LEU A 138 -16.56 -3.44 -14.77
CA LEU A 138 -16.58 -1.99 -14.59
C LEU A 138 -17.92 -1.41 -15.11
N GLN A 139 -18.96 -1.51 -14.29
CA GLN A 139 -20.31 -1.08 -14.62
C GLN A 139 -20.50 0.42 -14.38
N LEU A 140 -19.99 1.25 -15.30
CA LEU A 140 -20.08 2.71 -15.24
C LEU A 140 -20.61 3.28 -16.57
N PRO A 141 -21.30 4.44 -16.54
CA PRO A 141 -21.63 5.17 -17.76
C PRO A 141 -20.36 5.51 -18.56
N LEU A 142 -20.45 5.47 -19.89
CA LEU A 142 -19.29 5.78 -20.75
C LEU A 142 -18.80 7.23 -20.57
N GLU A 143 -19.69 8.13 -20.17
CA GLU A 143 -19.42 9.54 -19.90
C GLU A 143 -18.86 9.80 -18.51
N HIS A 144 -18.74 8.75 -17.67
CA HIS A 144 -18.24 8.90 -16.29
C HIS A 144 -16.81 9.48 -16.28
N PRO A 145 -16.55 10.51 -15.44
CA PRO A 145 -15.24 11.14 -15.40
C PRO A 145 -14.16 10.17 -14.83
N THR A 146 -13.05 10.02 -15.54
CA THR A 146 -11.93 9.17 -15.09
C THR A 146 -11.27 9.67 -13.81
N THR A 147 -11.33 10.98 -13.55
CA THR A 147 -10.83 11.60 -12.31
C THR A 147 -11.63 11.23 -11.07
N ALA A 148 -12.87 10.76 -11.22
CA ALA A 148 -13.73 10.33 -10.11
C ALA A 148 -13.56 8.83 -9.76
N LEU A 149 -12.74 8.09 -10.50
CA LEU A 149 -12.48 6.68 -10.30
C LEU A 149 -11.57 6.43 -9.08
N SER A 150 -11.85 5.37 -8.33
CA SER A 150 -10.91 4.82 -7.35
C SER A 150 -9.72 4.15 -8.03
N GLY A 151 -8.62 3.91 -7.30
CA GLY A 151 -7.44 3.22 -7.83
C GLY A 151 -7.77 1.87 -8.46
N GLY A 152 -8.58 1.04 -7.80
CA GLY A 152 -9.03 -0.24 -8.35
C GLY A 152 -9.92 -0.11 -9.59
N GLN A 153 -10.75 0.94 -9.69
CA GLN A 153 -11.53 1.22 -10.89
C GLN A 153 -10.64 1.70 -12.04
N LYS A 154 -9.62 2.52 -11.78
CA LYS A 154 -8.62 2.92 -12.78
C LYS A 154 -7.84 1.71 -13.32
N GLN A 155 -7.51 0.76 -12.44
CA GLN A 155 -6.83 -0.47 -12.83
C GLN A 155 -7.70 -1.35 -13.75
N ARG A 156 -8.99 -1.49 -13.43
CA ARG A 156 -9.95 -2.18 -14.31
C ARG A 156 -10.14 -1.43 -15.63
N LEU A 157 -10.16 -0.09 -15.61
CA LEU A 157 -10.24 0.72 -16.83
C LEU A 157 -9.03 0.51 -17.73
N ALA A 158 -7.81 0.56 -17.17
CA ALA A 158 -6.58 0.28 -17.93
C ALA A 158 -6.60 -1.11 -18.56
N LEU A 159 -7.00 -2.14 -17.77
CA LEU A 159 -7.16 -3.50 -18.31
C LEU A 159 -8.23 -3.57 -19.41
N ALA A 160 -9.36 -2.87 -19.26
CA ALA A 160 -10.39 -2.81 -20.29
C ALA A 160 -9.86 -2.20 -21.60
N GLY A 161 -9.08 -1.11 -21.51
CA GLY A 161 -8.41 -0.49 -22.66
C GLY A 161 -7.50 -1.46 -23.40
N VAL A 162 -6.68 -2.20 -22.66
CA VAL A 162 -5.80 -3.22 -23.23
C VAL A 162 -6.61 -4.37 -23.87
N MET A 163 -7.61 -4.90 -23.17
CA MET A 163 -8.43 -6.01 -23.67
C MET A 163 -9.32 -5.66 -24.85
N ALA A 164 -9.76 -4.39 -24.98
CA ALA A 164 -10.55 -3.91 -26.09
C ALA A 164 -9.80 -4.05 -27.43
N MET A 165 -8.47 -3.89 -27.41
CA MET A 165 -7.60 -4.05 -28.58
C MET A 165 -7.52 -5.50 -29.08
N ARG A 166 -7.96 -6.48 -28.29
CA ARG A 166 -7.88 -7.93 -28.56
C ARG A 166 -6.45 -8.39 -28.84
N PRO A 167 -5.54 -8.20 -27.88
CA PRO A 167 -4.15 -8.60 -28.03
C PRO A 167 -4.02 -10.12 -28.18
N ARG A 168 -2.96 -10.56 -28.84
CA ARG A 168 -2.55 -11.97 -28.92
C ARG A 168 -1.47 -12.32 -27.89
N LEU A 169 -0.74 -11.31 -27.39
CA LEU A 169 0.17 -11.35 -26.23
C LEU A 169 -0.29 -10.32 -25.21
N LEU A 170 -0.59 -10.77 -23.99
CA LEU A 170 -0.97 -9.92 -22.87
C LEU A 170 0.17 -9.84 -21.86
N LEU A 171 0.70 -8.65 -21.66
CA LEU A 171 1.75 -8.36 -20.68
C LEU A 171 1.15 -7.56 -19.53
N LEU A 172 1.31 -8.06 -18.31
CA LEU A 172 0.74 -7.45 -17.10
C LEU A 172 1.84 -7.19 -16.08
N ASP A 173 2.07 -5.92 -15.74
CA ASP A 173 3.04 -5.52 -14.71
C ASP A 173 2.30 -5.14 -13.44
N GLU A 174 2.32 -6.03 -12.44
CA GLU A 174 1.66 -5.90 -11.14
C GLU A 174 0.18 -5.47 -11.23
N PRO A 175 -0.67 -6.18 -12.00
CA PRO A 175 -2.04 -5.76 -12.27
C PRO A 175 -2.93 -5.69 -11.03
N THR A 176 -2.51 -6.23 -9.88
CA THR A 176 -3.29 -6.20 -8.63
C THR A 176 -2.72 -5.27 -7.56
N ALA A 177 -1.67 -4.48 -7.87
CA ALA A 177 -0.99 -3.65 -6.89
C ALA A 177 -1.86 -2.57 -6.22
N SER A 178 -2.85 -2.01 -6.95
CA SER A 178 -3.73 -0.94 -6.45
C SER A 178 -5.14 -1.41 -6.08
N VAL A 179 -5.36 -2.72 -5.97
CA VAL A 179 -6.68 -3.32 -5.75
C VAL A 179 -6.73 -4.05 -4.41
N ASP A 180 -7.84 -3.93 -3.69
CA ASP A 180 -8.07 -4.71 -2.47
C ASP A 180 -8.12 -6.23 -2.76
N HIS A 181 -8.14 -7.04 -1.71
CA HIS A 181 -8.04 -8.50 -1.85
C HIS A 181 -9.18 -9.10 -2.69
N ASP A 182 -10.42 -8.62 -2.52
CA ASP A 182 -11.59 -9.13 -3.25
C ASP A 182 -11.57 -8.63 -4.69
N GLY A 183 -11.25 -7.36 -4.91
CA GLY A 183 -11.06 -6.79 -6.24
C GLY A 183 -9.91 -7.45 -7.01
N ALA A 184 -8.80 -7.79 -6.34
CA ALA A 184 -7.67 -8.50 -6.96
C ALA A 184 -8.09 -9.91 -7.42
N ARG A 185 -8.87 -10.65 -6.61
CA ARG A 185 -9.42 -11.96 -7.01
C ARG A 185 -10.36 -11.84 -8.22
N GLN A 186 -11.23 -10.84 -8.23
CA GLN A 186 -12.15 -10.61 -9.36
C GLN A 186 -11.36 -10.23 -10.63
N LEU A 187 -10.37 -9.35 -10.52
CA LEU A 187 -9.51 -8.97 -11.64
C LEU A 187 -8.76 -10.18 -12.21
N CYS A 188 -8.13 -10.97 -11.34
CA CYS A 188 -7.44 -12.20 -11.72
C CYS A 188 -8.39 -13.19 -12.43
N ALA A 189 -9.60 -13.38 -11.91
CA ALA A 189 -10.62 -14.25 -12.53
C ALA A 189 -11.06 -13.72 -13.90
N ALA A 190 -11.23 -12.39 -14.06
CA ALA A 190 -11.58 -11.77 -15.33
C ALA A 190 -10.50 -11.98 -16.39
N VAL A 191 -9.23 -11.75 -16.01
CA VAL A 191 -8.06 -12.00 -16.88
C VAL A 191 -7.99 -13.48 -17.26
N ALA A 192 -8.09 -14.38 -16.27
CA ALA A 192 -8.03 -15.82 -16.49
C ALA A 192 -9.13 -16.32 -17.46
N GLY A 193 -10.35 -15.78 -17.30
CA GLY A 193 -11.48 -16.09 -18.18
C GLY A 193 -11.20 -15.64 -19.61
N ALA A 194 -10.76 -14.41 -19.81
CA ALA A 194 -10.47 -13.84 -21.13
C ALA A 194 -9.32 -14.57 -21.83
N VAL A 195 -8.20 -14.77 -21.13
CA VAL A 195 -7.01 -15.42 -21.69
C VAL A 195 -7.28 -16.86 -22.11
N ARG A 196 -8.06 -17.61 -21.31
CA ARG A 196 -8.46 -18.99 -21.68
C ARG A 196 -9.45 -19.03 -22.83
N ALA A 197 -10.44 -18.12 -22.84
CA ALA A 197 -11.47 -18.11 -23.90
C ALA A 197 -10.90 -17.73 -25.26
N ASP A 198 -9.99 -16.78 -25.29
CA ASP A 198 -9.42 -16.21 -26.52
C ASP A 198 -8.05 -16.84 -26.88
N GLY A 199 -7.53 -17.79 -26.08
CA GLY A 199 -6.25 -18.47 -26.32
C GLY A 199 -5.03 -17.54 -26.31
N ILE A 200 -5.07 -16.44 -25.55
CA ILE A 200 -4.03 -15.39 -25.50
C ILE A 200 -2.78 -15.91 -24.78
N THR A 201 -1.58 -15.65 -25.32
CA THR A 201 -0.33 -15.83 -24.60
C THR A 201 -0.21 -14.74 -23.53
N MET A 202 0.16 -15.10 -22.29
CA MET A 202 0.22 -14.14 -21.18
C MET A 202 1.54 -14.21 -20.42
N VAL A 203 2.12 -13.06 -20.14
CA VAL A 203 3.20 -12.92 -19.16
C VAL A 203 2.75 -11.92 -18.09
N VAL A 204 2.73 -12.37 -16.84
CA VAL A 204 2.36 -11.53 -15.71
C VAL A 204 3.50 -11.44 -14.70
N VAL A 205 3.82 -10.23 -14.27
CA VAL A 205 4.68 -9.94 -13.12
C VAL A 205 3.78 -9.67 -11.93
N GLU A 206 3.99 -10.39 -10.84
CA GLU A 206 3.20 -10.21 -9.62
C GLU A 206 3.94 -10.62 -8.37
N HIS A 207 3.63 -9.95 -7.26
CA HIS A 207 4.14 -10.34 -5.95
C HIS A 207 3.19 -11.29 -5.21
N ARG A 208 1.89 -11.26 -5.51
CA ARG A 208 0.85 -12.11 -4.89
C ARG A 208 0.69 -13.42 -5.63
N VAL A 209 1.71 -14.29 -5.56
CA VAL A 209 1.78 -15.55 -6.30
C VAL A 209 0.53 -16.42 -6.13
N ALA A 210 -0.04 -16.50 -4.91
CA ALA A 210 -1.22 -17.33 -4.61
C ALA A 210 -2.45 -17.00 -5.46
N LEU A 211 -2.60 -15.75 -5.94
CA LEU A 211 -3.71 -15.35 -6.80
C LEU A 211 -3.55 -15.88 -8.23
N TRP A 212 -2.31 -15.96 -8.71
CA TRP A 212 -1.98 -16.30 -10.09
C TRP A 212 -1.60 -17.76 -10.30
N GLU A 213 -1.18 -18.48 -9.23
CA GLU A 213 -0.85 -19.90 -9.28
C GLU A 213 -1.92 -20.76 -10.01
N PRO A 214 -3.25 -20.56 -9.80
CA PRO A 214 -4.27 -21.33 -10.51
C PRO A 214 -4.45 -20.95 -11.98
N VAL A 215 -3.89 -19.83 -12.41
CA VAL A 215 -4.07 -19.25 -13.75
C VAL A 215 -2.92 -19.61 -14.67
N VAL A 216 -1.69 -19.60 -14.14
CA VAL A 216 -0.45 -19.78 -14.90
C VAL A 216 0.00 -21.24 -14.95
N GLU A 217 0.73 -21.60 -15.98
CA GLU A 217 1.23 -22.96 -16.24
C GLU A 217 2.73 -23.08 -16.00
N ARG A 218 3.44 -21.96 -16.12
CA ARG A 218 4.89 -21.86 -16.01
C ARG A 218 5.32 -20.67 -15.18
N VAL A 219 6.40 -20.83 -14.46
CA VAL A 219 7.03 -19.77 -13.68
C VAL A 219 8.48 -19.61 -14.16
N ILE A 220 8.86 -18.37 -14.41
CA ILE A 220 10.24 -17.97 -14.66
C ILE A 220 10.68 -17.10 -13.48
N VAL A 221 11.80 -17.43 -12.85
CA VAL A 221 12.36 -16.70 -11.71
C VAL A 221 13.66 -16.05 -12.14
N LEU A 222 13.74 -14.71 -12.01
CA LEU A 222 14.98 -13.98 -12.20
C LEU A 222 15.76 -13.87 -10.88
N ASP A 223 17.09 -13.89 -10.97
CA ASP A 223 17.98 -13.53 -9.87
C ASP A 223 18.16 -11.99 -9.77
N ASP A 224 18.95 -11.55 -8.79
CA ASP A 224 19.29 -10.13 -8.56
C ASP A 224 20.22 -9.51 -9.63
N HIS A 225 20.76 -10.35 -10.53
CA HIS A 225 21.56 -9.93 -11.69
C HIS A 225 20.77 -9.96 -13.02
N GLY A 226 19.45 -10.15 -12.97
CA GLY A 226 18.59 -10.20 -14.15
C GLY A 226 18.81 -11.42 -15.04
N ARG A 227 19.21 -12.56 -14.46
CA ARG A 227 19.38 -13.86 -15.13
C ARG A 227 18.23 -14.77 -14.74
N VAL A 228 17.92 -15.73 -15.61
CA VAL A 228 16.96 -16.80 -15.28
C VAL A 228 17.62 -17.78 -14.30
N ALA A 229 17.11 -17.80 -13.06
CA ALA A 229 17.52 -18.74 -12.02
C ALA A 229 16.72 -20.05 -12.10
N PHE A 230 15.42 -19.97 -12.34
CA PHE A 230 14.52 -21.13 -12.50
C PHE A 230 13.55 -20.87 -13.66
N ASP A 231 13.19 -21.93 -14.37
CA ASP A 231 12.23 -21.90 -15.46
C ASP A 231 11.56 -23.27 -15.60
N GLY A 232 10.23 -23.35 -15.44
CA GLY A 232 9.52 -24.61 -15.52
C GLY A 232 8.07 -24.57 -15.05
N PRO A 233 7.42 -25.73 -14.91
CA PRO A 233 6.01 -25.85 -14.49
C PRO A 233 5.76 -25.19 -13.13
N THR A 234 4.62 -24.49 -13.00
CA THR A 234 4.30 -23.63 -11.85
C THR A 234 4.58 -24.27 -10.49
N ARG A 235 3.99 -25.41 -10.19
CA ARG A 235 4.11 -26.03 -8.86
C ARG A 235 5.53 -26.49 -8.55
N GLN A 236 6.20 -27.10 -9.52
CA GLN A 236 7.57 -27.57 -9.34
C GLN A 236 8.52 -26.39 -9.13
N THR A 237 8.45 -25.37 -9.99
CA THR A 237 9.33 -24.19 -9.91
C THR A 237 9.11 -23.42 -8.60
N LEU A 238 7.87 -23.24 -8.16
CA LEU A 238 7.57 -22.58 -6.87
C LEU A 238 8.09 -23.41 -5.67
N HIS A 239 8.14 -24.72 -5.79
CA HIS A 239 8.74 -25.59 -4.77
C HIS A 239 10.26 -25.45 -4.75
N ASP A 240 10.89 -25.61 -5.92
CA ASP A 240 12.35 -25.65 -6.07
C ASP A 240 13.00 -24.27 -5.80
N ALA A 241 12.34 -23.21 -6.21
CA ALA A 241 12.78 -21.82 -5.99
C ALA A 241 12.34 -21.23 -4.65
N ARG A 242 11.69 -22.01 -3.77
CA ARG A 242 11.04 -21.49 -2.55
C ARG A 242 11.98 -20.68 -1.67
N GLU A 243 13.16 -21.19 -1.37
CA GLU A 243 14.14 -20.52 -0.51
C GLU A 243 14.61 -19.21 -1.15
N LEU A 244 14.98 -19.23 -2.42
CA LEU A 244 15.39 -18.06 -3.17
C LEU A 244 14.29 -16.99 -3.20
N LEU A 245 13.04 -17.37 -3.49
CA LEU A 245 11.90 -16.45 -3.52
C LEU A 245 11.63 -15.82 -2.15
N GLN A 246 11.76 -16.59 -1.06
CA GLN A 246 11.64 -16.09 0.31
C GLN A 246 12.76 -15.09 0.65
N GLU A 247 14.00 -15.39 0.29
CA GLU A 247 15.14 -14.49 0.46
C GLU A 247 14.99 -13.20 -0.35
N GLN A 248 14.44 -13.29 -1.54
CA GLN A 248 14.14 -12.17 -2.42
C GLN A 248 12.92 -11.35 -1.99
N GLY A 249 12.13 -11.83 -1.02
CA GLY A 249 10.94 -11.13 -0.53
C GLY A 249 9.69 -11.32 -1.39
N THR A 250 9.64 -12.38 -2.19
CA THR A 250 8.44 -12.75 -2.95
C THR A 250 7.45 -13.50 -2.03
N TRP A 251 6.16 -13.19 -2.13
CA TRP A 251 5.09 -13.88 -1.42
C TRP A 251 4.89 -15.29 -1.99
N VAL A 252 5.43 -16.30 -1.30
CA VAL A 252 5.26 -17.71 -1.67
C VAL A 252 4.00 -18.27 -1.00
N PRO A 253 3.14 -19.02 -1.71
CA PRO A 253 1.94 -19.62 -1.13
C PRO A 253 2.24 -20.42 0.15
N GLY A 254 1.43 -20.19 1.21
CA GLY A 254 1.58 -20.87 2.50
C GLY A 254 2.77 -20.42 3.35
N TRP A 255 3.40 -19.30 3.02
CA TRP A 255 4.46 -18.71 3.82
C TRP A 255 4.08 -17.28 4.26
N VAL A 256 4.16 -17.04 5.57
CA VAL A 256 4.02 -15.71 6.17
C VAL A 256 5.36 -15.34 6.79
N PRO A 257 5.99 -14.23 6.37
CA PRO A 257 7.33 -13.86 6.81
C PRO A 257 7.32 -13.24 8.22
N THR A 258 7.06 -14.06 9.25
CA THR A 258 7.09 -13.63 10.65
C THR A 258 8.32 -14.15 11.36
N THR A 259 8.93 -13.33 12.22
CA THR A 259 10.06 -13.69 13.09
C THR A 259 9.61 -14.12 14.48
N ARG A 260 8.38 -13.79 14.89
CA ARG A 260 7.84 -14.15 16.20
C ARG A 260 7.19 -15.55 16.13
N PRO A 261 7.63 -16.52 16.94
CA PRO A 261 6.88 -17.78 17.07
C PRO A 261 5.47 -17.47 17.59
N PRO A 262 4.42 -18.17 17.11
CA PRO A 262 3.06 -17.95 17.59
C PRO A 262 3.04 -18.11 19.12
N ALA A 263 2.44 -17.16 19.81
CA ALA A 263 2.28 -17.22 21.26
C ALA A 263 1.61 -18.54 21.62
N ARG A 264 2.29 -19.35 22.45
CA ARG A 264 1.74 -20.62 22.93
C ARG A 264 0.51 -20.29 23.78
N THR A 265 -0.68 -20.47 23.21
CA THR A 265 -1.93 -20.55 23.96
C THR A 265 -1.87 -21.81 24.82
N GLY A 266 -1.46 -21.66 26.06
CA GLY A 266 -1.38 -22.74 27.03
C GLY A 266 -1.05 -22.19 28.40
N ALA A 267 -2.09 -21.98 29.19
CA ALA A 267 -1.94 -21.80 30.62
C ALA A 267 -1.31 -23.06 31.22
N GLY A 268 -0.07 -22.97 31.66
CA GLY A 268 0.60 -23.96 32.50
C GLY A 268 1.15 -23.29 33.75
N PRO A 269 1.21 -23.96 34.89
CA PRO A 269 1.32 -23.35 36.22
C PRO A 269 2.71 -22.75 36.49
N ALA A 270 2.71 -21.70 37.30
CA ALA A 270 3.86 -20.97 37.78
C ALA A 270 4.95 -21.87 38.36
N GLY A 271 6.16 -21.78 37.87
CA GLY A 271 7.40 -22.28 38.46
C GLY A 271 8.26 -21.11 38.96
N PRO A 272 9.17 -21.31 39.93
CA PRO A 272 9.64 -20.26 40.84
C PRO A 272 10.61 -19.26 40.22
N GLU A 273 10.51 -18.04 40.73
CA GLU A 273 11.29 -16.84 40.47
C GLU A 273 12.81 -17.07 40.43
N THR A 274 13.44 -16.68 39.30
CA THR A 274 14.86 -16.35 39.31
C THR A 274 15.02 -14.86 38.98
N SER A 275 15.69 -14.16 39.89
CA SER A 275 15.92 -12.72 39.88
C SER A 275 16.53 -12.17 38.61
N PRO A 276 16.11 -10.96 38.15
CA PRO A 276 16.72 -10.30 37.02
C PRO A 276 18.04 -9.63 37.40
N ARG A 277 19.06 -9.85 36.58
CA ARG A 277 20.31 -9.08 36.62
C ARG A 277 20.12 -7.74 35.89
N ASP A 278 20.56 -6.70 36.57
CA ASP A 278 20.58 -5.31 36.17
C ASP A 278 21.13 -5.09 34.76
N HIS A 279 20.30 -4.56 33.89
CA HIS A 279 20.72 -3.71 32.78
C HIS A 279 20.13 -2.33 33.03
N ALA A 280 21.03 -1.38 33.36
CA ALA A 280 20.70 0.01 33.55
C ALA A 280 20.04 0.59 32.28
N GLY A 281 18.72 0.79 32.35
CA GLY A 281 17.94 1.51 31.36
C GLY A 281 18.18 3.01 31.52
N ALA A 282 18.35 3.69 30.40
CA ALA A 282 18.33 5.15 30.33
C ALA A 282 16.97 5.68 30.83
N PRO A 283 16.91 6.82 31.52
CA PRO A 283 15.70 7.36 32.10
C PRO A 283 14.70 7.80 31.03
N ASP A 284 13.47 7.32 31.18
CA ASP A 284 12.29 7.66 30.38
C ASP A 284 11.93 9.15 30.61
N PRO A 285 11.84 10.01 29.58
CA PRO A 285 11.45 11.40 29.76
C PRO A 285 9.93 11.53 29.74
N ALA A 286 9.38 11.78 30.91
CA ALA A 286 8.01 12.25 31.17
C ALA A 286 6.89 11.22 31.35
N GLY A 287 6.47 11.07 32.61
CA GLY A 287 5.16 10.57 33.02
C GLY A 287 5.03 9.05 32.90
N SER A 288 4.70 8.39 34.01
CA SER A 288 4.49 6.93 34.13
C SER A 288 4.00 6.28 32.84
N THR A 289 4.79 5.34 32.31
CA THR A 289 4.38 4.49 31.18
C THR A 289 3.03 3.86 31.53
N PRO A 290 1.97 3.98 30.69
CA PRO A 290 0.69 3.36 30.95
C PRO A 290 0.87 1.86 31.17
N GLY A 291 0.17 1.28 32.16
CA GLY A 291 0.18 -0.16 32.35
C GLY A 291 -0.30 -0.86 31.06
N ALA A 292 0.31 -1.99 30.70
CA ALA A 292 -0.11 -2.75 29.52
C ALA A 292 -1.63 -3.02 29.58
N GLY A 293 -2.37 -2.63 28.51
CA GLY A 293 -3.83 -2.75 28.43
C GLY A 293 -4.63 -1.56 28.97
N GLU A 294 -3.99 -0.50 29.49
CA GLU A 294 -4.70 0.73 29.87
C GLU A 294 -5.34 1.39 28.64
N VAL A 295 -6.59 1.89 28.81
CA VAL A 295 -7.30 2.61 27.73
C VAL A 295 -6.65 3.97 27.51
N LEU A 296 -6.21 4.24 26.28
CA LEU A 296 -5.65 5.53 25.85
C LEU A 296 -6.68 6.41 25.14
N LEU A 297 -7.48 5.81 24.25
CA LEU A 297 -8.59 6.47 23.56
C LEU A 297 -9.85 5.62 23.71
N SER A 298 -11.00 6.26 23.87
CA SER A 298 -12.31 5.62 23.82
C SER A 298 -13.23 6.37 22.85
N ALA A 299 -13.99 5.63 22.05
CA ALA A 299 -15.08 6.17 21.25
C ALA A 299 -16.41 5.61 21.79
N ARG A 300 -17.43 6.45 21.91
CA ARG A 300 -18.76 6.05 22.39
C ARG A 300 -19.85 6.65 21.54
N GLY A 301 -20.77 5.78 21.05
CA GLY A 301 -21.87 6.15 20.16
C GLY A 301 -21.39 6.93 18.94
N LEU A 302 -20.16 6.65 18.47
CA LEU A 302 -19.50 7.48 17.48
C LEU A 302 -20.11 7.29 16.09
N ALA A 303 -20.49 8.41 15.46
CA ALA A 303 -20.79 8.47 14.04
C ALA A 303 -19.73 9.31 13.32
N VAL A 304 -19.27 8.81 12.17
CA VAL A 304 -18.21 9.44 11.39
C VAL A 304 -18.70 9.87 10.01
N SER A 305 -18.25 11.06 9.58
CA SER A 305 -18.62 11.64 8.28
C SER A 305 -17.38 12.17 7.56
N ARG A 306 -17.32 11.92 6.25
CA ARG A 306 -16.30 12.53 5.39
C ARG A 306 -16.59 14.01 5.12
N VAL A 307 -17.88 14.38 5.10
CA VAL A 307 -18.30 15.76 4.99
C VAL A 307 -18.06 16.43 6.33
N GLN A 308 -17.31 17.53 6.33
CA GLN A 308 -16.99 18.28 7.54
C GLN A 308 -17.74 19.61 7.56
N PRO A 309 -18.09 20.13 8.75
CA PRO A 309 -18.67 21.46 8.88
C PRO A 309 -17.75 22.53 8.30
N PRO A 310 -18.28 23.70 7.89
CA PRO A 310 -17.44 24.82 7.45
C PRO A 310 -16.38 25.18 8.50
N ARG A 311 -15.17 25.53 8.06
CA ARG A 311 -14.01 25.84 8.94
C ARG A 311 -14.37 26.84 10.06
N ARG A 312 -15.25 27.81 9.77
CA ARG A 312 -15.73 28.79 10.78
C ARG A 312 -16.57 28.12 11.88
N ALA A 313 -17.40 27.15 11.54
CA ALA A 313 -18.20 26.37 12.49
C ALA A 313 -17.31 25.50 13.38
N ILE A 314 -16.35 24.79 12.79
CA ILE A 314 -15.34 24.01 13.52
C ILE A 314 -14.56 24.91 14.49
N ALA A 315 -14.07 26.06 14.05
CA ALA A 315 -13.33 26.99 14.89
C ALA A 315 -14.20 27.54 16.06
N ARG A 316 -15.49 27.83 15.82
CA ARG A 316 -16.43 28.26 16.87
C ARG A 316 -16.68 27.14 17.88
N ARG A 317 -16.93 25.92 17.42
CA ARG A 317 -17.10 24.73 18.28
C ARG A 317 -15.85 24.50 19.14
N ARG A 318 -14.66 24.52 18.54
CA ARG A 318 -13.38 24.37 19.23
C ARG A 318 -13.18 25.43 20.32
N ARG A 319 -13.44 26.71 20.04
CA ARG A 319 -13.33 27.79 21.04
C ARG A 319 -14.29 27.59 22.20
N ARG A 320 -15.55 27.19 21.95
CA ARG A 320 -16.54 26.92 22.99
C ARG A 320 -16.13 25.73 23.85
N ALA A 321 -15.72 24.64 23.24
CA ALA A 321 -15.29 23.43 23.93
C ALA A 321 -14.02 23.67 24.78
N LEU A 322 -13.01 24.38 24.27
CA LEU A 322 -11.82 24.74 25.03
C LEU A 322 -12.12 25.68 26.18
N ARG A 323 -13.12 26.56 26.05
CA ARG A 323 -13.57 27.42 27.15
C ARG A 323 -14.25 26.59 28.23
N ALA A 324 -15.21 25.73 27.90
CA ALA A 324 -15.88 24.82 28.82
C ALA A 324 -14.85 23.94 29.58
N TRP A 325 -13.91 23.33 28.87
CA TRP A 325 -12.86 22.53 29.48
C TRP A 325 -12.01 23.31 30.51
N ARG A 326 -11.59 24.54 30.17
CA ARG A 326 -10.81 25.40 31.08
C ARG A 326 -11.56 25.82 32.35
N HIS A 327 -12.88 25.82 32.29
CA HIS A 327 -13.75 26.13 33.44
C HIS A 327 -14.20 24.87 34.18
N GLY A 328 -13.73 23.67 33.80
CA GLY A 328 -14.15 22.41 34.42
C GLY A 328 -15.57 21.99 34.05
N GLU A 329 -16.17 22.60 33.03
CA GLU A 329 -17.50 22.25 32.52
C GLU A 329 -17.42 21.01 31.60
N PRO A 330 -18.48 20.18 31.51
CA PRO A 330 -18.53 19.05 30.60
C PRO A 330 -18.33 19.51 29.15
N LEU A 331 -17.51 18.74 28.40
CA LEU A 331 -17.35 19.00 26.98
C LEU A 331 -18.67 18.70 26.24
N PRO A 332 -19.10 19.57 25.33
CA PRO A 332 -20.29 19.34 24.53
C PRO A 332 -20.05 18.13 23.60
N GLU A 333 -20.94 17.15 23.67
CA GLU A 333 -20.95 16.05 22.71
C GLU A 333 -21.38 16.53 21.31
N ALA A 334 -20.94 15.82 20.28
CA ALA A 334 -21.45 16.03 18.95
C ALA A 334 -22.89 15.51 18.89
N GLY A 335 -23.86 16.40 18.85
CA GLY A 335 -25.24 16.05 18.55
C GLY A 335 -25.45 15.86 17.05
N PRO A 336 -26.57 15.20 16.65
CA PRO A 336 -26.87 14.96 15.25
C PRO A 336 -26.89 16.29 14.47
N ASP A 337 -26.02 16.41 13.48
CA ASP A 337 -26.03 17.52 12.52
C ASP A 337 -26.60 16.99 11.20
N ALA A 338 -27.80 17.43 10.85
CA ALA A 338 -28.50 16.98 9.65
C ALA A 338 -27.73 17.25 8.33
N GLN A 339 -26.69 18.10 8.39
CA GLN A 339 -25.82 18.37 7.24
C GLN A 339 -24.67 17.34 7.11
N LEU A 340 -24.34 16.62 8.20
CA LEU A 340 -23.30 15.61 8.21
C LEU A 340 -23.94 14.24 7.99
N ARG A 341 -23.86 13.73 6.76
CA ARG A 341 -24.30 12.36 6.46
C ARG A 341 -23.27 11.36 7.00
N PRO A 342 -23.58 10.58 8.05
CA PRO A 342 -22.66 9.57 8.56
C PRO A 342 -22.40 8.48 7.50
N VAL A 343 -21.15 8.07 7.36
CA VAL A 343 -20.78 6.89 6.57
C VAL A 343 -20.73 5.62 7.45
N ALA A 344 -20.55 5.79 8.76
CA ALA A 344 -20.71 4.75 9.78
C ALA A 344 -21.16 5.38 11.09
N ALA A 345 -21.94 4.66 11.89
CA ALA A 345 -22.53 5.16 13.14
C ALA A 345 -22.63 4.03 14.19
N GLY A 346 -22.87 4.42 15.45
CA GLY A 346 -23.04 3.49 16.55
C GLY A 346 -21.75 2.76 16.94
N ILE A 347 -20.58 3.40 16.72
CA ILE A 347 -19.28 2.76 16.95
C ILE A 347 -18.87 2.98 18.41
N ASP A 348 -18.65 1.87 19.13
CA ASP A 348 -18.04 1.83 20.45
C ASP A 348 -16.74 1.04 20.38
N LEU A 349 -15.62 1.65 20.82
CA LEU A 349 -14.32 1.00 20.85
C LEU A 349 -13.40 1.61 21.91
N ASP A 350 -12.39 0.84 22.30
CA ASP A 350 -11.28 1.28 23.15
C ASP A 350 -9.94 1.00 22.44
N VAL A 351 -9.05 1.97 22.45
CA VAL A 351 -7.66 1.82 22.01
C VAL A 351 -6.79 1.73 23.24
N ARG A 352 -6.06 0.62 23.41
CA ARG A 352 -5.34 0.26 24.63
C ARG A 352 -3.83 0.25 24.41
N ALA A 353 -3.09 0.71 25.42
CA ALA A 353 -1.63 0.69 25.45
C ALA A 353 -1.08 -0.72 25.21
N GLY A 354 -0.10 -0.85 24.31
CA GLY A 354 0.54 -2.12 23.95
C GLY A 354 -0.40 -3.14 23.28
N ARG A 355 -1.53 -2.68 22.72
CA ARG A 355 -2.49 -3.53 21.99
C ARG A 355 -2.73 -2.99 20.59
N ALA A 356 -3.01 -3.92 19.67
CA ALA A 356 -3.41 -3.60 18.31
C ALA A 356 -4.93 -3.75 18.14
N LEU A 357 -5.53 -2.81 17.40
CA LEU A 357 -6.91 -2.83 16.93
C LEU A 357 -6.92 -2.78 15.42
N ALA A 358 -7.46 -3.78 14.77
CA ALA A 358 -7.66 -3.82 13.32
C ALA A 358 -9.08 -3.34 12.96
N VAL A 359 -9.19 -2.38 12.07
CA VAL A 359 -10.47 -1.90 11.54
C VAL A 359 -10.64 -2.49 10.14
N THR A 360 -11.60 -3.41 10.00
CA THR A 360 -11.90 -4.12 8.74
C THR A 360 -13.29 -3.76 8.19
N GLY A 361 -13.62 -4.20 6.99
CA GLY A 361 -14.94 -3.98 6.37
C GLY A 361 -14.84 -3.61 4.90
N VAL A 362 -15.99 -3.57 4.21
CA VAL A 362 -16.06 -3.29 2.78
C VAL A 362 -15.54 -1.89 2.41
N ASN A 363 -15.16 -1.69 1.15
CA ASN A 363 -14.77 -0.38 0.67
C ASN A 363 -15.93 0.61 0.78
N GLY A 364 -15.65 1.82 1.24
CA GLY A 364 -16.68 2.83 1.51
C GLY A 364 -17.36 2.73 2.88
N ALA A 365 -17.12 1.69 3.69
CA ALA A 365 -17.70 1.54 5.04
C ALA A 365 -17.25 2.59 6.06
N GLY A 366 -16.38 3.53 5.70
CA GLY A 366 -15.94 4.61 6.60
C GLY A 366 -14.69 4.32 7.41
N LYS A 367 -13.92 3.27 7.11
CA LYS A 367 -12.70 2.86 7.84
C LYS A 367 -11.69 4.00 7.98
N SER A 368 -11.24 4.59 6.86
CA SER A 368 -10.30 5.72 6.87
C SER A 368 -10.90 6.97 7.54
N THR A 369 -12.23 7.18 7.42
CA THR A 369 -12.92 8.27 8.11
C THR A 369 -12.91 8.07 9.62
N LEU A 370 -13.11 6.83 10.10
CA LEU A 370 -12.97 6.47 11.51
C LEU A 370 -11.54 6.72 11.99
N ALA A 371 -10.53 6.23 11.26
CA ALA A 371 -9.12 6.44 11.58
C ALA A 371 -8.78 7.93 11.75
N LEU A 372 -9.20 8.79 10.81
CA LEU A 372 -8.98 10.24 10.88
C LEU A 372 -9.75 10.91 12.02
N THR A 373 -10.93 10.38 12.37
CA THR A 373 -11.72 10.91 13.50
C THR A 373 -11.08 10.54 14.83
N LEU A 374 -10.59 9.31 15.00
CA LEU A 374 -9.81 8.87 16.17
C LEU A 374 -8.52 9.69 16.32
N ALA A 375 -7.88 10.01 15.20
CA ALA A 375 -6.70 10.87 15.16
C ALA A 375 -6.97 12.35 15.53
N GLY A 376 -8.24 12.76 15.70
CA GLY A 376 -8.61 14.15 15.96
C GLY A 376 -8.50 15.06 14.73
N LEU A 377 -8.30 14.49 13.52
CA LEU A 377 -8.21 15.26 12.27
C LEU A 377 -9.58 15.58 11.66
N LEU A 378 -10.59 14.75 11.97
CA LEU A 378 -11.99 15.01 11.62
C LEU A 378 -12.83 15.15 12.90
N VAL A 379 -13.88 15.99 12.84
CA VAL A 379 -14.84 16.14 13.95
C VAL A 379 -15.87 15.02 13.86
N PRO A 380 -16.24 14.37 14.99
CA PRO A 380 -17.35 13.42 15.02
C PRO A 380 -18.65 14.03 14.49
N ALA A 381 -19.42 13.26 13.72
CA ALA A 381 -20.79 13.64 13.34
C ALA A 381 -21.73 13.49 14.53
N GLU A 382 -21.61 12.42 15.32
CA GLU A 382 -22.33 12.16 16.56
C GLU A 382 -21.42 11.43 17.54
N GLY A 383 -21.80 11.43 18.81
CA GLY A 383 -21.04 10.78 19.87
C GLY A 383 -19.74 11.49 20.25
N SER A 384 -18.77 10.78 20.76
CA SER A 384 -17.52 11.36 21.26
C SER A 384 -16.32 10.44 21.10
N VAL A 385 -15.13 11.08 20.96
CA VAL A 385 -13.82 10.45 21.12
C VAL A 385 -13.16 11.09 22.33
N ARG A 386 -12.68 10.29 23.29
CA ARG A 386 -12.08 10.75 24.54
C ARG A 386 -10.70 10.13 24.72
N ALA A 387 -9.71 10.96 24.97
CA ALA A 387 -8.39 10.57 25.41
C ALA A 387 -8.38 10.45 26.94
N ALA A 388 -7.82 9.36 27.44
CA ALA A 388 -7.53 9.23 28.87
C ALA A 388 -6.41 10.22 29.27
N GLU A 389 -6.30 10.52 30.57
CA GLU A 389 -5.29 11.45 31.08
C GLU A 389 -3.87 11.03 30.72
N ALA A 390 -3.61 9.71 30.72
CA ALA A 390 -2.33 9.13 30.30
C ALA A 390 -1.92 9.55 28.87
N LEU A 391 -2.88 9.73 27.97
CA LEU A 391 -2.63 10.21 26.60
C LEU A 391 -2.76 11.72 26.49
N ALA A 392 -3.77 12.32 27.14
CA ALA A 392 -4.05 13.76 27.10
C ALA A 392 -2.92 14.58 27.73
N ALA A 393 -2.28 14.06 28.80
CA ALA A 393 -1.16 14.69 29.49
C ALA A 393 -1.40 16.17 29.77
N GLY A 394 -2.54 16.49 30.41
CA GLY A 394 -2.96 17.84 30.74
C GLY A 394 -3.55 18.65 29.57
N ALA A 395 -3.73 18.06 28.37
CA ALA A 395 -4.51 18.66 27.28
C ALA A 395 -6.00 18.32 27.41
N ALA A 396 -6.85 18.92 26.55
CA ALA A 396 -8.26 18.60 26.52
C ALA A 396 -8.48 17.10 26.19
N PRO A 397 -9.48 16.42 26.80
CA PRO A 397 -9.71 14.99 26.54
C PRO A 397 -10.28 14.69 25.15
N ASP A 398 -10.69 15.66 24.37
CA ASP A 398 -11.15 15.50 22.98
C ASP A 398 -9.98 15.77 22.01
N PRO A 399 -9.46 14.76 21.27
CA PRO A 399 -8.35 14.95 20.34
C PRO A 399 -8.60 15.99 19.25
N SER A 400 -9.85 16.23 18.84
CA SER A 400 -10.20 17.24 17.84
C SER A 400 -9.92 18.69 18.31
N LEU A 401 -9.69 18.86 19.60
CA LEU A 401 -9.34 20.13 20.22
C LEU A 401 -7.82 20.36 20.32
N TRP A 402 -7.00 19.36 20.03
CA TRP A 402 -5.56 19.47 20.11
C TRP A 402 -5.00 20.32 18.96
N ASP A 403 -3.92 21.02 19.23
CA ASP A 403 -3.16 21.68 18.16
C ASP A 403 -2.21 20.68 17.48
N GLY A 404 -1.59 21.08 16.35
CA GLY A 404 -0.73 20.17 15.58
C GLY A 404 0.44 19.62 16.39
N GLY A 405 1.03 20.39 17.32
CA GLY A 405 2.10 19.90 18.19
C GLY A 405 1.60 18.94 19.27
N GLU A 406 0.37 19.12 19.76
CA GLU A 406 -0.28 18.19 20.67
C GLU A 406 -0.62 16.87 19.98
N LEU A 407 -1.08 16.93 18.72
CA LEU A 407 -1.36 15.74 17.92
C LEU A 407 -0.09 14.94 17.67
N VAL A 408 0.94 15.55 17.11
CA VAL A 408 2.20 14.87 16.71
C VAL A 408 2.84 14.11 17.87
N SER A 409 2.76 14.62 19.10
CA SER A 409 3.34 13.99 20.28
C SER A 409 2.51 12.83 20.85
N ARG A 410 1.24 12.71 20.48
CA ARG A 410 0.29 11.77 21.08
C ARG A 410 -0.23 10.75 20.10
N VAL A 411 -0.62 11.19 18.91
CA VAL A 411 -1.25 10.36 17.88
C VAL A 411 -0.51 10.53 16.57
N GLY A 412 0.16 9.49 16.14
CA GLY A 412 0.80 9.41 14.83
C GLY A 412 -0.16 8.85 13.81
N THR A 413 -0.27 9.47 12.63
CA THR A 413 -1.18 9.01 11.58
C THR A 413 -0.42 8.79 10.28
N VAL A 414 -0.54 7.59 9.71
CA VAL A 414 -0.01 7.25 8.38
C VAL A 414 -1.20 7.18 7.42
N PHE A 415 -1.16 8.00 6.37
CA PHE A 415 -2.24 8.07 5.37
C PHE A 415 -2.10 6.99 4.31
N GLN A 416 -3.22 6.67 3.65
CA GLN A 416 -3.25 5.73 2.54
C GLN A 416 -2.30 6.13 1.38
N HIS A 417 -2.18 7.43 1.10
CA HIS A 417 -1.26 8.00 0.10
C HIS A 417 -0.06 8.66 0.80
N PRO A 418 1.13 8.03 0.79
CA PRO A 418 2.31 8.53 1.50
C PRO A 418 2.73 9.94 1.09
N GLU A 419 2.58 10.28 -0.19
CA GLU A 419 2.98 11.57 -0.74
C GLU A 419 2.28 12.77 -0.09
N HIS A 420 1.08 12.58 0.43
CA HIS A 420 0.35 13.63 1.13
C HIS A 420 0.97 14.04 2.47
N GLN A 421 1.94 13.27 2.98
CA GLN A 421 2.62 13.53 4.24
C GLN A 421 3.95 14.30 4.07
N PHE A 422 4.54 14.25 2.87
CA PHE A 422 5.90 14.77 2.65
C PHE A 422 5.92 16.30 2.50
N LEU A 423 6.76 16.92 3.34
CA LEU A 423 6.88 18.38 3.46
C LEU A 423 8.29 18.88 3.23
N ARG A 424 9.31 17.99 3.18
CA ARG A 424 10.70 18.35 3.15
C ARG A 424 11.40 17.86 1.87
N PRO A 425 12.48 18.54 1.45
CA PRO A 425 13.18 18.19 0.21
C PRO A 425 13.97 16.90 0.30
N THR A 426 14.34 16.42 1.50
CA THR A 426 15.10 15.18 1.68
C THR A 426 14.44 14.23 2.67
N VAL A 427 14.70 12.94 2.52
CA VAL A 427 14.23 11.86 3.41
C VAL A 427 14.67 12.13 4.86
N ARG A 428 15.93 12.53 5.07
CA ARG A 428 16.47 12.87 6.39
C ARG A 428 15.70 14.02 7.05
N GLU A 429 15.53 15.12 6.33
CA GLU A 429 14.83 16.29 6.85
C GLU A 429 13.37 16.01 7.15
N GLU A 430 12.74 15.09 6.38
CA GLU A 430 11.38 14.64 6.60
C GLU A 430 11.26 13.91 7.95
N LEU A 431 12.18 12.98 8.25
CA LEU A 431 12.18 12.27 9.53
C LEU A 431 12.48 13.20 10.72
N GLU A 432 13.38 14.16 10.55
CA GLU A 432 13.77 15.11 11.59
C GLU A 432 12.70 16.18 11.86
N PHE A 433 11.73 16.33 10.96
CA PHE A 433 10.75 17.42 11.06
C PHE A 433 9.88 17.33 12.32
N GLY A 434 9.28 16.18 12.61
CA GLY A 434 8.46 15.95 13.79
C GLY A 434 9.22 16.22 15.10
N PRO A 435 10.33 15.54 15.36
CA PRO A 435 11.18 15.76 16.54
C PRO A 435 11.60 17.23 16.72
N ARG A 436 12.05 17.90 15.64
CA ARG A 436 12.41 19.33 15.68
C ARG A 436 11.24 20.23 16.11
N GLN A 437 10.01 19.95 15.64
CA GLN A 437 8.82 20.72 16.05
C GLN A 437 8.51 20.52 17.53
N LEU A 438 8.62 19.29 18.03
CA LEU A 438 8.40 18.98 19.44
C LEU A 438 9.40 19.70 20.34
N ARG A 439 10.70 19.69 20.00
CA ARG A 439 11.74 20.43 20.76
C ARG A 439 11.47 21.95 20.78
N ARG A 440 11.15 22.54 19.64
CA ARG A 440 10.81 23.99 19.57
C ARG A 440 9.64 24.35 20.49
N ARG A 441 8.66 23.47 20.61
CA ARG A 441 7.52 23.65 21.50
C ARG A 441 7.93 23.50 22.98
N ALA A 442 8.68 22.45 23.31
CA ALA A 442 9.19 22.24 24.67
C ALA A 442 10.03 23.43 25.16
N GLY A 443 10.92 23.98 24.31
CA GLY A 443 11.71 25.15 24.61
C GLY A 443 10.91 26.43 24.89
N ARG A 444 9.71 26.56 24.31
CA ARG A 444 8.76 27.67 24.60
C ARG A 444 7.96 27.45 25.88
N SER A 445 7.80 26.22 26.34
CA SER A 445 7.03 25.83 27.53
C SER A 445 7.91 25.63 28.78
N SER A 446 9.23 25.67 28.68
CA SER A 446 10.20 25.28 29.70
C SER A 446 10.22 26.12 30.99
N ALA A 447 9.24 26.98 31.21
CA ALA A 447 9.06 27.65 32.50
C ALA A 447 8.38 26.78 33.58
N ARG A 448 7.86 25.54 33.27
CA ARG A 448 6.97 24.83 34.21
C ARG A 448 7.14 23.31 34.38
N THR A 449 7.99 22.61 33.66
CA THR A 449 8.07 21.15 33.82
C THR A 449 9.52 20.64 33.94
N ARG A 450 9.85 20.10 35.11
CA ARG A 450 11.06 19.31 35.39
C ARG A 450 10.92 17.89 34.80
N GLY A 451 10.87 17.77 33.49
CA GLY A 451 10.98 16.52 32.76
C GLY A 451 11.94 16.75 31.60
N GLY A 452 13.00 15.96 31.49
CA GLY A 452 14.04 16.13 30.48
C GLY A 452 13.44 16.10 29.05
N THR A 453 13.65 17.16 28.29
CA THR A 453 13.38 17.19 26.85
C THR A 453 14.36 16.24 26.18
N PRO A 454 13.93 15.38 25.21
CA PRO A 454 14.85 14.56 24.43
C PRO A 454 15.96 15.46 23.84
N SER A 455 17.21 15.02 23.95
CA SER A 455 18.33 15.76 23.43
C SER A 455 18.31 15.70 21.89
N GLU A 456 18.98 16.64 21.23
CA GLU A 456 19.16 16.59 19.78
C GLU A 456 19.91 15.33 19.34
N ALA A 457 20.78 14.81 20.19
CA ALA A 457 21.52 13.57 19.97
C ALA A 457 20.60 12.34 20.03
N ASP A 458 19.60 12.30 20.94
CA ASP A 458 18.64 11.20 21.04
C ASP A 458 17.73 11.14 19.80
N ASP A 459 17.28 12.30 19.31
CA ASP A 459 16.48 12.39 18.08
C ASP A 459 17.29 11.96 16.86
N ALA A 460 18.56 12.41 16.75
CA ALA A 460 19.45 12.02 15.67
C ALA A 460 19.74 10.50 15.68
N ALA A 461 19.93 9.91 16.87
CA ALA A 461 20.12 8.47 17.03
C ALA A 461 18.86 7.70 16.60
N ARG A 462 17.66 8.16 16.98
CA ARG A 462 16.36 7.56 16.56
C ARG A 462 16.17 7.65 15.06
N VAL A 463 16.42 8.80 14.44
CA VAL A 463 16.32 8.98 12.99
C VAL A 463 17.29 8.06 12.26
N ALA A 464 18.55 7.96 12.72
CA ALA A 464 19.53 7.04 12.14
C ALA A 464 19.12 5.57 12.28
N ASP A 465 18.51 5.18 13.40
CA ASP A 465 18.00 3.83 13.61
C ASP A 465 16.84 3.51 12.67
N LEU A 466 15.86 4.41 12.53
CA LEU A 466 14.73 4.25 11.60
C LEU A 466 15.19 4.17 10.14
N LEU A 467 16.15 5.01 9.73
CA LEU A 467 16.74 4.96 8.39
C LEU A 467 17.36 3.60 8.09
N ARG A 468 18.12 3.03 9.05
CA ARG A 468 18.71 1.69 8.89
C ARG A 468 17.65 0.58 8.84
N ARG A 469 16.75 0.53 9.85
CA ARG A 469 15.73 -0.53 10.00
C ARG A 469 14.78 -0.58 8.81
N LEU A 470 14.46 0.58 8.23
CA LEU A 470 13.56 0.70 7.08
C LEU A 470 14.32 0.81 5.73
N ARG A 471 15.64 0.56 5.72
CA ARG A 471 16.50 0.58 4.52
C ARG A 471 16.35 1.85 3.69
N LEU A 472 16.36 2.99 4.37
CA LEU A 472 16.32 4.31 3.77
C LEU A 472 17.65 5.05 3.96
N ALA A 473 18.69 4.39 4.53
CA ALA A 473 19.96 5.03 4.86
C ALA A 473 20.67 5.59 3.62
N ASP A 474 20.74 4.81 2.54
CA ASP A 474 21.37 5.22 1.27
C ASP A 474 20.53 6.26 0.49
N LEU A 475 19.29 6.46 0.91
CA LEU A 475 18.35 7.42 0.32
C LEU A 475 18.12 8.64 1.21
N ALA A 476 18.93 8.80 2.27
CA ALA A 476 18.72 9.86 3.26
C ALA A 476 18.71 11.27 2.66
N ASP A 477 19.49 11.49 1.63
CA ASP A 477 19.62 12.78 0.95
C ASP A 477 18.78 12.87 -0.34
N ALA A 478 18.05 11.79 -0.69
CA ALA A 478 17.15 11.76 -1.85
C ALA A 478 15.86 12.55 -1.60
N ASN A 479 15.24 13.01 -2.68
CA ASN A 479 13.94 13.66 -2.61
C ASN A 479 12.85 12.60 -2.35
N PRO A 480 11.96 12.78 -1.33
CA PRO A 480 10.87 11.84 -1.02
C PRO A 480 9.97 11.48 -2.20
N PHE A 481 9.75 12.42 -3.11
CA PHE A 481 8.87 12.19 -4.27
C PHE A 481 9.51 11.31 -5.36
N THR A 482 10.84 11.18 -5.38
CA THR A 482 11.54 10.30 -6.34
C THR A 482 11.65 8.85 -5.88
N LEU A 483 11.20 8.55 -4.67
CA LEU A 483 11.22 7.20 -4.10
C LEU A 483 10.18 6.30 -4.77
N SER A 484 10.46 4.98 -4.79
CA SER A 484 9.47 3.98 -5.20
C SER A 484 8.28 3.95 -4.22
N GLY A 485 7.13 3.40 -4.63
CA GLY A 485 5.93 3.32 -3.80
C GLY A 485 6.19 2.64 -2.45
N GLY A 486 6.94 1.54 -2.42
CA GLY A 486 7.34 0.86 -1.20
C GLY A 486 8.27 1.69 -0.32
N GLN A 487 9.24 2.41 -0.92
CA GLN A 487 10.12 3.33 -0.18
C GLN A 487 9.36 4.52 0.41
N LYS A 488 8.41 5.11 -0.34
CA LYS A 488 7.52 6.17 0.14
C LYS A 488 6.68 5.69 1.34
N ARG A 489 6.15 4.47 1.28
CA ARG A 489 5.38 3.89 2.38
C ARG A 489 6.26 3.70 3.64
N ARG A 490 7.46 3.16 3.49
CA ARG A 490 8.42 3.03 4.60
C ARG A 490 8.78 4.39 5.20
N LEU A 491 9.02 5.40 4.37
CA LEU A 491 9.29 6.75 4.81
C LEU A 491 8.10 7.34 5.60
N SER A 492 6.86 7.17 5.13
CA SER A 492 5.68 7.70 5.83
C SER A 492 5.52 7.11 7.23
N VAL A 493 5.79 5.81 7.40
CA VAL A 493 5.79 5.18 8.72
C VAL A 493 6.95 5.69 9.58
N ALA A 494 8.16 5.77 9.01
CA ALA A 494 9.35 6.28 9.71
C ALA A 494 9.15 7.71 10.23
N THR A 495 8.55 8.59 9.43
CA THR A 495 8.27 9.99 9.79
C THR A 495 7.40 10.10 11.03
N VAL A 496 6.37 9.25 11.12
CA VAL A 496 5.47 9.22 12.27
C VAL A 496 6.17 8.65 13.49
N LEU A 497 6.90 7.55 13.34
CA LEU A 497 7.63 6.90 14.44
C LEU A 497 8.78 7.75 14.99
N ALA A 498 9.36 8.64 14.18
CA ALA A 498 10.39 9.57 14.63
C ALA A 498 9.91 10.48 15.77
N ALA A 499 8.61 10.83 15.78
CA ALA A 499 7.99 11.64 16.84
C ALA A 499 7.62 10.85 18.10
N ALA A 500 7.76 9.51 18.10
CA ALA A 500 7.41 8.60 19.21
C ALA A 500 6.00 8.80 19.79
N PRO A 501 4.94 8.72 18.97
CA PRO A 501 3.58 8.88 19.48
C PRO A 501 3.17 7.69 20.37
N ARG A 502 2.20 7.91 21.27
CA ARG A 502 1.65 6.83 22.10
C ARG A 502 0.55 6.01 21.41
N VAL A 503 -0.11 6.59 20.43
CA VAL A 503 -1.09 5.92 19.58
C VAL A 503 -0.65 6.07 18.13
N LEU A 504 -0.60 4.97 17.41
CA LEU A 504 -0.23 4.91 16.00
C LEU A 504 -1.47 4.47 15.19
N ILE A 505 -1.91 5.29 14.27
CA ILE A 505 -3.06 5.02 13.40
C ILE A 505 -2.54 4.87 11.97
N LEU A 506 -2.75 3.70 11.38
CA LEU A 506 -2.20 3.31 10.08
C LEU A 506 -3.35 3.00 9.11
N ASP A 507 -3.34 3.61 7.94
CA ASP A 507 -4.31 3.32 6.88
C ASP A 507 -3.63 2.52 5.77
N GLU A 508 -3.99 1.21 5.66
CA GLU A 508 -3.44 0.22 4.74
C GLU A 508 -1.89 0.16 4.73
N PRO A 509 -1.23 -0.08 5.90
CA PRO A 509 0.22 0.08 6.02
C PRO A 509 1.03 -0.92 5.19
N THR A 510 0.49 -2.11 4.93
CA THR A 510 1.17 -3.21 4.21
C THR A 510 0.78 -3.31 2.74
N PHE A 511 -0.08 -2.41 2.27
CA PHE A 511 -0.58 -2.45 0.91
C PHE A 511 0.53 -2.26 -0.14
N GLY A 512 0.62 -3.18 -1.12
CA GLY A 512 1.62 -3.13 -2.18
C GLY A 512 3.06 -3.40 -1.72
N GLN A 513 3.26 -4.03 -0.54
CA GLN A 513 4.59 -4.37 -0.04
C GLN A 513 5.02 -5.79 -0.46
N ASP A 514 6.31 -5.94 -0.81
CA ASP A 514 6.93 -7.26 -0.88
C ASP A 514 7.04 -7.90 0.52
N ALA A 515 7.21 -9.22 0.58
CA ALA A 515 7.20 -9.98 1.83
C ALA A 515 8.32 -9.55 2.81
N ARG A 516 9.46 -9.10 2.30
CA ARG A 516 10.59 -8.63 3.11
C ARG A 516 10.27 -7.28 3.77
N THR A 517 9.76 -6.34 2.99
CA THR A 517 9.33 -5.02 3.47
C THR A 517 8.17 -5.16 4.45
N TRP A 518 7.22 -6.06 4.17
CA TRP A 518 6.11 -6.38 5.06
C TRP A 518 6.64 -6.88 6.42
N ARG A 519 7.57 -7.84 6.43
CA ARG A 519 8.17 -8.36 7.66
C ARG A 519 8.86 -7.26 8.47
N GLU A 520 9.68 -6.42 7.83
CA GLU A 520 10.38 -5.32 8.49
C GLU A 520 9.41 -4.33 9.14
N LEU A 521 8.29 -4.05 8.48
CA LEU A 521 7.23 -3.19 9.03
C LEU A 521 6.52 -3.86 10.21
N VAL A 522 6.17 -5.14 10.09
CA VAL A 522 5.51 -5.89 11.18
C VAL A 522 6.42 -5.98 12.40
N ASP A 523 7.69 -6.34 12.23
CA ASP A 523 8.67 -6.40 13.32
C ASP A 523 8.81 -5.03 14.01
N LEU A 524 8.74 -3.94 13.26
CA LEU A 524 8.76 -2.59 13.81
C LEU A 524 7.49 -2.29 14.63
N LEU A 525 6.30 -2.64 14.11
CA LEU A 525 5.03 -2.42 14.80
C LEU A 525 4.93 -3.27 16.09
N VAL A 526 5.39 -4.52 16.03
CA VAL A 526 5.46 -5.40 17.22
C VAL A 526 6.38 -4.79 18.27
N ALA A 527 7.54 -4.27 17.88
CA ALA A 527 8.45 -3.61 18.82
C ALA A 527 7.84 -2.33 19.42
N GLU A 528 6.99 -1.60 18.70
CA GLU A 528 6.26 -0.46 19.26
C GLU A 528 5.14 -0.91 20.24
N LEU A 529 4.42 -1.98 19.92
CA LEU A 529 3.45 -2.60 20.85
C LEU A 529 4.13 -3.03 22.17
N ASP A 530 5.30 -3.67 22.09
CA ASP A 530 6.09 -4.10 23.25
C ASP A 530 6.58 -2.90 24.11
N ARG A 531 6.73 -1.70 23.51
CA ARG A 531 7.04 -0.44 24.22
C ARG A 531 5.81 0.23 24.83
N GLY A 532 4.61 -0.33 24.65
CA GLY A 532 3.36 0.22 25.14
C GLY A 532 2.64 1.17 24.18
N THR A 533 3.14 1.37 22.95
CA THR A 533 2.41 2.11 21.92
C THR A 533 1.16 1.33 21.52
N ALA A 534 0.01 2.01 21.41
CA ALA A 534 -1.20 1.41 20.86
C ALA A 534 -1.19 1.52 19.34
N VAL A 535 -1.62 0.48 18.64
CA VAL A 535 -1.69 0.47 17.17
C VAL A 535 -3.13 0.30 16.71
N VAL A 536 -3.63 1.20 15.87
CA VAL A 536 -4.90 1.07 15.15
C VAL A 536 -4.57 0.93 13.66
N ALA A 537 -4.86 -0.23 13.07
CA ALA A 537 -4.60 -0.51 11.67
C ALA A 537 -5.92 -0.66 10.89
N VAL A 538 -6.19 0.24 9.97
CA VAL A 538 -7.19 0.00 8.92
C VAL A 538 -6.56 -0.92 7.91
N THR A 539 -7.07 -2.14 7.75
CA THR A 539 -6.44 -3.09 6.83
C THR A 539 -7.37 -4.23 6.40
N HIS A 540 -7.05 -4.81 5.26
CA HIS A 540 -7.62 -6.07 4.76
C HIS A 540 -6.62 -7.24 4.86
N ASP A 541 -5.41 -6.97 5.34
CA ASP A 541 -4.32 -7.94 5.46
C ASP A 541 -4.52 -8.84 6.69
N ARG A 542 -4.94 -10.09 6.44
CA ARG A 542 -5.18 -11.08 7.49
C ARG A 542 -3.90 -11.51 8.19
N ASP A 543 -2.79 -11.53 7.48
CA ASP A 543 -1.49 -11.91 8.02
C ASP A 543 -0.97 -10.82 8.98
N LEU A 544 -1.20 -9.54 8.66
CA LEU A 544 -0.91 -8.42 9.56
C LEU A 544 -1.76 -8.50 10.84
N ILE A 545 -3.08 -8.74 10.71
CA ILE A 545 -3.99 -8.87 11.85
C ILE A 545 -3.50 -9.98 12.78
N ALA A 546 -3.16 -11.13 12.23
CA ALA A 546 -2.65 -12.28 12.99
C ALA A 546 -1.27 -11.99 13.62
N ALA A 547 -0.35 -11.37 12.90
CA ALA A 547 1.00 -11.06 13.37
C ALA A 547 1.02 -10.03 14.51
N LEU A 548 0.08 -9.07 14.52
CA LEU A 548 -0.08 -8.08 15.59
C LEU A 548 -0.97 -8.58 16.73
N GLU A 549 -1.56 -9.78 16.64
CA GLU A 549 -2.58 -10.29 17.57
C GLU A 549 -3.72 -9.26 17.78
N ALA A 550 -4.12 -8.61 16.69
CA ALA A 550 -5.02 -7.46 16.75
C ALA A 550 -6.47 -7.88 17.05
N GLU A 551 -7.12 -7.14 17.96
CA GLU A 551 -8.57 -7.19 18.11
C GLU A 551 -9.23 -6.63 16.83
N GLU A 552 -10.29 -7.27 16.32
CA GLU A 552 -10.90 -6.87 15.05
C GLU A 552 -12.21 -6.13 15.27
N LEU A 553 -12.30 -4.90 14.75
CA LEU A 553 -13.54 -4.13 14.61
C LEU A 553 -13.97 -4.15 13.14
N ARG A 554 -15.11 -4.75 12.85
CA ARG A 554 -15.64 -4.81 11.49
C ARG A 554 -16.72 -3.74 11.26
N LEU A 555 -16.53 -2.91 10.22
CA LEU A 555 -17.50 -1.89 9.81
C LEU A 555 -18.34 -2.37 8.61
N GLY A 556 -19.62 -1.99 8.59
CA GLY A 556 -20.49 -2.22 7.43
C GLY A 556 -20.95 -3.68 7.32
N THR A 557 -21.44 -4.25 8.43
CA THR A 557 -22.20 -5.53 8.44
C THR A 557 -23.65 -5.28 8.08
#